data_a0e3eff93def639ce0575d69edeff49e
#
_entry.id   a0e3eff93def639ce0575d69edeff49e
#
_cell.length_a   1.000
_cell.length_b   1.000
_cell.length_c   1.000
_cell.angle_alpha   90.00
_cell.angle_beta   90.00
_cell.angle_gamma   90.00
#
_symmetry.space_group_name_H-M   'P 1'
#
loop_
_entity.id
_entity.type
_entity.pdbx_description
1 polymer ?
#
loop_
_entity_poly.entity_id
_entity_poly.type
_entity_poly.pdbx_seq_one_letter_code
_entity_poly.pdbx_strand_id
1 'polypeptide(L)'
;MLPVVSTVTPFTRQAEHLLRAPGLFNWSTVTLLALVVYVYAVEVERSNWNAVLAGFAFWLMDWVNEIINALVLHFDGHAALWTVTGNSSFVILIGLTVEISLFFAINGVIFAKLLAAERSARILGLPNRWALAIGLSVVSVGVELLLHADGVFHWYYWWWNVASSPVIVVFGYLTFYVVAFWVHDMPRRTRQLQVVGSLAALDLVAGLVFGPLLGWI
;
A
#
# COMPACT_ATOMS: atom_id res chain seq x y z
N MET A 1 11.91 -38.83 16.09
CA MET A 1 11.46 -37.83 15.15
C MET A 1 11.61 -36.50 15.90
N LEU A 2 12.65 -35.72 15.62
CA LEU A 2 12.79 -34.40 16.22
C LEU A 2 11.68 -33.51 15.65
N PRO A 3 11.00 -32.66 16.47
CA PRO A 3 10.02 -31.73 15.97
C PRO A 3 10.71 -30.80 14.97
N VAL A 4 10.18 -30.70 13.76
CA VAL A 4 10.59 -29.65 12.80
C VAL A 4 10.23 -28.33 13.46
N VAL A 5 11.23 -27.63 14.00
CA VAL A 5 11.05 -26.29 14.54
C VAL A 5 10.66 -25.42 13.34
N SER A 6 9.42 -24.98 13.31
CA SER A 6 8.95 -24.02 12.31
C SER A 6 9.88 -22.81 12.32
N THR A 7 10.49 -22.49 11.19
CA THR A 7 11.36 -21.33 11.04
C THR A 7 10.58 -20.00 11.03
N VAL A 8 9.27 -20.08 10.88
CA VAL A 8 8.35 -18.94 10.80
C VAL A 8 8.26 -18.18 12.14
N THR A 9 8.35 -16.87 12.10
CA THR A 9 8.27 -16.04 13.31
C THR A 9 6.90 -16.12 14.00
N PRO A 10 6.80 -15.85 15.32
CA PRO A 10 5.51 -15.85 16.01
C PRO A 10 4.49 -14.90 15.40
N PHE A 11 4.91 -13.69 15.00
CA PHE A 11 4.03 -12.69 14.37
C PHE A 11 3.57 -13.12 12.98
N THR A 12 4.46 -13.67 12.17
CA THR A 12 4.10 -14.22 10.86
C THR A 12 3.07 -15.34 11.02
N ARG A 13 3.28 -16.25 11.95
CA ARG A 13 2.33 -17.35 12.23
C ARG A 13 0.96 -16.81 12.69
N GLN A 14 0.95 -15.79 13.54
CA GLN A 14 -0.29 -15.14 13.95
C GLN A 14 -1.02 -14.52 12.75
N ALA A 15 -0.29 -13.80 11.88
CA ALA A 15 -0.87 -13.21 10.68
C ALA A 15 -1.39 -14.25 9.68
N GLU A 16 -0.69 -15.38 9.52
CA GLU A 16 -1.15 -16.52 8.70
C GLU A 16 -2.48 -17.08 9.21
N HIS A 17 -2.67 -17.19 10.53
CA HIS A 17 -3.94 -17.62 11.11
C HIS A 17 -5.10 -16.64 10.86
N LEU A 18 -4.80 -15.36 10.69
CA LEU A 18 -5.80 -14.33 10.37
C LEU A 18 -6.06 -14.22 8.87
N LEU A 19 -5.16 -14.77 8.04
CA LEU A 19 -5.24 -14.66 6.58
C LEU A 19 -6.56 -15.27 6.07
N ARG A 20 -7.39 -14.42 5.47
CA ARG A 20 -8.69 -14.79 4.90
C ARG A 20 -9.63 -15.49 5.88
N ALA A 21 -9.45 -15.25 7.18
CA ALA A 21 -10.32 -15.83 8.20
C ALA A 21 -11.75 -15.25 8.09
N PRO A 22 -12.79 -16.09 8.16
CA PRO A 22 -14.18 -15.63 8.07
C PRO A 22 -14.57 -14.80 9.29
N GLY A 23 -15.55 -13.88 9.10
CA GLY A 23 -16.15 -13.12 10.21
C GLY A 23 -15.41 -11.84 10.61
N LEU A 24 -14.36 -11.45 9.89
CA LEU A 24 -13.60 -10.23 10.17
C LEU A 24 -14.08 -8.99 9.39
N PHE A 25 -15.17 -9.07 8.62
CA PHE A 25 -15.81 -7.89 8.06
C PHE A 25 -16.60 -7.15 9.12
N ASN A 26 -16.34 -5.85 9.25
CA ASN A 26 -16.97 -4.99 10.25
C ASN A 26 -17.48 -3.67 9.66
N TRP A 27 -18.14 -2.86 10.48
CA TRP A 27 -18.70 -1.57 10.04
C TRP A 27 -17.64 -0.56 9.62
N SER A 28 -16.39 -0.66 10.08
CA SER A 28 -15.29 0.20 9.63
C SER A 28 -15.01 -0.02 8.14
N THR A 29 -15.02 -1.27 7.69
CA THR A 29 -14.88 -1.63 6.27
C THR A 29 -15.98 -0.97 5.41
N VAL A 30 -17.25 -1.05 5.86
CA VAL A 30 -18.38 -0.43 5.16
C VAL A 30 -18.23 1.08 5.09
N THR A 31 -17.83 1.70 6.19
CA THR A 31 -17.62 3.15 6.28
C THR A 31 -16.49 3.60 5.36
N LEU A 32 -15.36 2.91 5.36
CA LEU A 32 -14.24 3.23 4.48
C LEU A 32 -14.60 3.03 3.00
N LEU A 33 -15.33 1.97 2.66
CA LEU A 33 -15.81 1.75 1.30
C LEU A 33 -16.71 2.91 0.84
N ALA A 34 -17.64 3.36 1.69
CA ALA A 34 -18.49 4.51 1.40
C ALA A 34 -17.66 5.79 1.18
N LEU A 35 -16.60 5.99 1.97
CA LEU A 35 -15.67 7.12 1.79
C LEU A 35 -14.87 7.00 0.48
N VAL A 36 -14.40 5.82 0.09
CA VAL A 36 -13.76 5.61 -1.22
C VAL A 36 -14.70 6.02 -2.33
N VAL A 37 -15.92 5.47 -2.33
CA VAL A 37 -16.94 5.80 -3.35
C VAL A 37 -17.19 7.31 -3.39
N TYR A 38 -17.36 7.96 -2.24
CA TYR A 38 -17.61 9.39 -2.15
C TYR A 38 -16.43 10.21 -2.72
N VAL A 39 -15.20 9.93 -2.28
CA VAL A 39 -14.01 10.68 -2.70
C VAL A 39 -13.81 10.59 -4.21
N TYR A 40 -13.92 9.38 -4.78
CA TYR A 40 -13.80 9.21 -6.22
C TYR A 40 -14.97 9.82 -7.00
N ALA A 41 -16.21 9.65 -6.53
CA ALA A 41 -17.40 10.23 -7.18
C ALA A 41 -17.31 11.75 -7.27
N VAL A 42 -16.88 12.43 -6.20
CA VAL A 42 -16.66 13.89 -6.19
C VAL A 42 -15.63 14.33 -7.23
N GLU A 43 -14.52 13.62 -7.37
CA GLU A 43 -13.48 14.00 -8.36
C GLU A 43 -13.94 13.66 -9.80
N VAL A 44 -14.68 12.58 -9.99
CA VAL A 44 -15.30 12.25 -11.29
C VAL A 44 -16.33 13.31 -11.70
N GLU A 45 -17.21 13.73 -10.80
CA GLU A 45 -18.19 14.81 -11.03
C GLU A 45 -17.49 16.11 -11.44
N ARG A 46 -16.38 16.44 -10.79
CA ARG A 46 -15.53 17.60 -11.10
C ARG A 46 -14.69 17.41 -12.36
N SER A 47 -14.77 16.26 -13.02
CA SER A 47 -13.90 15.90 -14.16
C SER A 47 -12.40 15.97 -13.85
N ASN A 48 -12.01 15.83 -12.59
CA ASN A 48 -10.62 15.85 -12.12
C ASN A 48 -9.95 14.47 -12.29
N TRP A 49 -9.86 14.04 -13.53
CA TRP A 49 -9.33 12.72 -13.87
C TRP A 49 -7.86 12.53 -13.53
N ASN A 50 -7.09 13.61 -13.41
CA ASN A 50 -5.69 13.52 -12.99
C ASN A 50 -5.60 13.02 -11.55
N ALA A 51 -6.43 13.54 -10.63
CA ALA A 51 -6.48 13.08 -9.25
C ALA A 51 -7.04 11.64 -9.16
N VAL A 52 -8.09 11.32 -9.94
CA VAL A 52 -8.68 9.97 -9.99
C VAL A 52 -7.64 8.93 -10.41
N LEU A 53 -6.94 9.16 -11.54
CA LEU A 53 -5.97 8.20 -12.07
C LEU A 53 -4.69 8.13 -11.24
N ALA A 54 -4.26 9.24 -10.63
CA ALA A 54 -3.17 9.24 -9.65
C ALA A 54 -3.54 8.46 -8.38
N GLY A 55 -4.78 8.60 -7.90
CA GLY A 55 -5.31 7.83 -6.78
C GLY A 55 -5.29 6.34 -7.06
N PHE A 56 -5.75 5.90 -8.23
CA PHE A 56 -5.65 4.51 -8.65
C PHE A 56 -4.20 4.04 -8.76
N ALA A 57 -3.29 4.84 -9.33
CA ALA A 57 -1.89 4.48 -9.43
C ALA A 57 -1.25 4.29 -8.06
N PHE A 58 -1.56 5.15 -7.08
CA PHE A 58 -1.08 5.03 -5.70
C PHE A 58 -1.57 3.73 -5.05
N TRP A 59 -2.85 3.44 -5.16
CA TRP A 59 -3.47 2.23 -4.63
C TRP A 59 -2.93 0.95 -5.27
N LEU A 60 -2.74 0.93 -6.58
CA LEU A 60 -2.16 -0.23 -7.28
C LEU A 60 -0.69 -0.45 -6.90
N MET A 61 0.09 0.61 -6.67
CA MET A 61 1.46 0.48 -6.16
C MET A 61 1.50 -0.16 -4.76
N ASP A 62 0.50 0.08 -3.92
CA ASP A 62 0.34 -0.63 -2.64
C ASP A 62 0.16 -2.13 -2.88
N TRP A 63 -0.73 -2.54 -3.79
CA TRP A 63 -0.92 -3.94 -4.15
C TRP A 63 0.34 -4.60 -4.71
N VAL A 64 1.12 -3.90 -5.56
CA VAL A 64 2.42 -4.41 -6.02
C VAL A 64 3.33 -4.74 -4.83
N ASN A 65 3.45 -3.82 -3.86
CA ASN A 65 4.32 -4.02 -2.71
C ASN A 65 3.79 -5.12 -1.78
N GLU A 66 2.49 -5.25 -1.61
CA GLU A 66 1.88 -6.30 -0.78
C GLU A 66 2.06 -7.69 -1.40
N ILE A 67 1.98 -7.81 -2.73
CA ILE A 67 2.30 -9.06 -3.42
C ILE A 67 3.78 -9.39 -3.26
N ILE A 68 4.68 -8.40 -3.40
CA ILE A 68 6.12 -8.59 -3.16
C ILE A 68 6.36 -9.03 -1.71
N ASN A 69 5.71 -8.40 -0.74
CA ASN A 69 5.80 -8.74 0.67
C ASN A 69 5.40 -10.20 0.94
N ALA A 70 4.29 -10.65 0.36
CA ALA A 70 3.83 -12.02 0.49
C ALA A 70 4.78 -13.02 -0.20
N LEU A 71 5.35 -12.67 -1.37
CA LEU A 71 6.36 -13.48 -2.05
C LEU A 71 7.66 -13.57 -1.25
N VAL A 72 8.08 -12.51 -0.55
CA VAL A 72 9.24 -12.57 0.35
C VAL A 72 9.03 -13.62 1.42
N LEU A 73 7.85 -13.67 2.06
CA LEU A 73 7.51 -14.73 3.01
C LEU A 73 7.59 -16.11 2.37
N HIS A 74 7.03 -16.28 1.18
CA HIS A 74 7.04 -17.59 0.48
C HIS A 74 8.46 -18.09 0.21
N PHE A 75 9.35 -17.22 -0.30
CA PHE A 75 10.71 -17.63 -0.67
C PHE A 75 11.67 -17.74 0.52
N ASP A 76 11.49 -16.88 1.54
CA ASP A 76 12.32 -16.92 2.74
C ASP A 76 11.87 -18.02 3.72
N GLY A 77 10.58 -18.32 3.75
CA GLY A 77 9.99 -19.33 4.66
C GLY A 77 10.08 -18.95 6.14
N HIS A 78 10.43 -17.71 6.46
CA HIS A 78 10.67 -17.24 7.83
C HIS A 78 9.80 -16.04 8.21
N ALA A 79 9.85 -14.94 7.45
CA ALA A 79 9.06 -13.75 7.69
C ALA A 79 8.75 -12.98 6.39
N ALA A 80 7.64 -12.23 6.40
CA ALA A 80 7.41 -11.16 5.45
C ALA A 80 8.20 -9.90 5.86
N LEU A 81 8.34 -8.92 4.98
CA LEU A 81 8.94 -7.62 5.31
C LEU A 81 8.14 -6.92 6.40
N TRP A 82 6.81 -6.99 6.28
CA TRP A 82 5.85 -6.55 7.30
C TRP A 82 4.67 -7.51 7.41
N THR A 83 4.10 -7.58 8.60
CA THR A 83 2.91 -8.39 8.90
C THR A 83 1.92 -7.57 9.70
N VAL A 84 0.62 -7.83 9.47
CA VAL A 84 -0.47 -7.28 10.28
C VAL A 84 -1.02 -8.38 11.16
N THR A 85 -1.02 -8.14 12.49
CA THR A 85 -1.49 -9.10 13.50
C THR A 85 -2.74 -8.62 14.24
N GLY A 86 -3.21 -7.40 13.96
CA GLY A 86 -4.48 -6.92 14.49
C GLY A 86 -5.66 -7.66 13.85
N ASN A 87 -6.64 -8.07 14.65
CA ASN A 87 -7.83 -8.79 14.19
C ASN A 87 -9.05 -7.85 13.99
N SER A 88 -8.81 -6.61 13.62
CA SER A 88 -9.86 -5.61 13.42
C SER A 88 -10.57 -5.74 12.06
N SER A 89 -9.92 -6.35 11.07
CA SER A 89 -10.46 -6.46 9.72
C SER A 89 -9.96 -7.69 8.96
N PHE A 90 -10.63 -7.97 7.84
CA PHE A 90 -10.28 -9.09 6.96
C PHE A 90 -8.89 -8.91 6.35
N VAL A 91 -7.99 -9.85 6.63
CA VAL A 91 -6.62 -9.88 6.11
C VAL A 91 -6.64 -10.54 4.73
N ILE A 92 -6.27 -9.77 3.70
CA ILE A 92 -6.27 -10.21 2.29
C ILE A 92 -4.95 -10.92 1.95
N LEU A 93 -3.84 -10.23 2.26
CA LEU A 93 -2.46 -10.71 2.15
C LEU A 93 -1.78 -10.51 3.51
N ILE A 94 -0.62 -11.09 3.69
CA ILE A 94 0.08 -11.16 5.00
C ILE A 94 0.30 -9.79 5.67
N GLY A 95 0.43 -8.73 4.88
CA GLY A 95 0.59 -7.34 5.32
C GLY A 95 -0.62 -6.45 5.02
N LEU A 96 -1.64 -6.95 4.30
CA LEU A 96 -2.73 -6.16 3.76
C LEU A 96 -4.08 -6.56 4.33
N THR A 97 -4.74 -5.62 4.98
CA THR A 97 -6.17 -5.74 5.34
C THR A 97 -7.06 -4.98 4.36
N VAL A 98 -8.35 -5.29 4.32
CA VAL A 98 -9.33 -4.52 3.54
C VAL A 98 -9.31 -3.05 3.92
N GLU A 99 -9.20 -2.74 5.21
CA GLU A 99 -9.17 -1.36 5.70
C GLU A 99 -7.92 -0.61 5.23
N ILE A 100 -6.75 -1.25 5.27
CA ILE A 100 -5.50 -0.67 4.74
C ILE A 100 -5.67 -0.37 3.25
N SER A 101 -6.14 -1.34 2.46
CA SER A 101 -6.33 -1.17 1.02
C SER A 101 -7.29 -0.01 0.71
N LEU A 102 -8.44 0.08 1.40
CA LEU A 102 -9.39 1.18 1.21
C LEU A 102 -8.80 2.54 1.64
N PHE A 103 -7.99 2.55 2.70
CA PHE A 103 -7.30 3.74 3.16
C PHE A 103 -6.29 4.25 2.12
N PHE A 104 -5.52 3.35 1.49
CA PHE A 104 -4.61 3.71 0.40
C PHE A 104 -5.37 4.26 -0.82
N ALA A 105 -6.52 3.69 -1.16
CA ALA A 105 -7.36 4.20 -2.24
C ALA A 105 -7.82 5.65 -1.98
N ILE A 106 -8.24 5.97 -0.76
CA ILE A 106 -8.64 7.34 -0.38
C ILE A 106 -7.44 8.28 -0.41
N ASN A 107 -6.34 7.88 0.22
CA ASN A 107 -5.15 8.72 0.36
C ASN A 107 -4.53 9.08 -0.98
N GLY A 108 -4.52 8.18 -1.94
CA GLY A 108 -3.99 8.45 -3.28
C GLY A 108 -4.65 9.66 -3.95
N VAL A 109 -5.98 9.79 -3.82
CA VAL A 109 -6.71 10.96 -4.33
C VAL A 109 -6.41 12.20 -3.49
N ILE A 110 -6.43 12.09 -2.16
CA ILE A 110 -6.16 13.22 -1.25
C ILE A 110 -4.78 13.81 -1.54
N PHE A 111 -3.76 12.97 -1.63
CA PHE A 111 -2.38 13.42 -1.84
C PHE A 111 -2.16 14.01 -3.23
N ALA A 112 -2.82 13.48 -4.26
CA ALA A 112 -2.77 14.08 -5.60
C ALA A 112 -3.37 15.50 -5.61
N LYS A 113 -4.35 15.79 -4.76
CA LYS A 113 -4.97 17.14 -4.64
C LYS A 113 -4.09 18.14 -3.89
N LEU A 114 -3.06 17.71 -3.18
CA LEU A 114 -2.08 18.62 -2.55
C LEU A 114 -1.07 19.17 -3.54
N LEU A 115 -1.00 18.62 -4.75
CA LEU A 115 -0.08 19.08 -5.78
C LEU A 115 -0.43 20.49 -6.22
N ALA A 116 0.55 21.38 -6.24
CA ALA A 116 0.37 22.72 -6.79
C ALA A 116 0.01 22.65 -8.28
N ALA A 117 -0.90 23.51 -8.72
CA ALA A 117 -1.27 23.62 -10.14
C ALA A 117 -0.06 23.91 -11.04
N GLU A 118 0.83 24.77 -10.58
CA GLU A 118 2.08 25.07 -11.27
C GLU A 118 3.16 24.04 -10.94
N ARG A 119 3.71 23.40 -11.98
CA ARG A 119 4.81 22.43 -11.82
C ARG A 119 6.10 23.03 -11.34
N SER A 120 6.32 24.32 -11.60
CA SER A 120 7.47 25.10 -11.15
C SER A 120 7.42 25.46 -9.66
N ALA A 121 6.27 25.30 -9.01
CA ALA A 121 6.11 25.61 -7.59
C ALA A 121 7.11 24.84 -6.73
N ARG A 122 7.66 25.54 -5.73
CA ARG A 122 8.65 24.97 -4.79
C ARG A 122 8.16 25.06 -3.35
N ILE A 123 8.57 24.08 -2.56
CA ILE A 123 8.38 24.04 -1.10
C ILE A 123 9.77 23.88 -0.49
N LEU A 124 10.19 24.80 0.36
CA LEU A 124 11.53 24.82 0.98
C LEU A 124 12.68 24.66 -0.03
N GLY A 125 12.53 25.27 -1.23
CA GLY A 125 13.52 25.20 -2.30
C GLY A 125 13.47 23.94 -3.18
N LEU A 126 12.74 22.89 -2.79
CA LEU A 126 12.55 21.68 -3.58
C LEU A 126 11.33 21.81 -4.52
N PRO A 127 11.34 21.17 -5.70
CA PRO A 127 10.14 21.07 -6.52
C PRO A 127 8.98 20.50 -5.71
N ASN A 128 7.79 21.08 -5.83
CA ASN A 128 6.60 20.71 -5.04
C ASN A 128 6.33 19.17 -5.03
N ARG A 129 6.47 18.50 -6.18
CA ARG A 129 6.27 17.05 -6.32
C ARG A 129 7.22 16.25 -5.41
N TRP A 130 8.49 16.61 -5.42
CA TRP A 130 9.49 15.93 -4.58
C TRP A 130 9.35 16.27 -3.11
N ALA A 131 9.08 17.54 -2.79
CA ALA A 131 8.85 17.96 -1.40
C ALA A 131 7.66 17.21 -0.78
N LEU A 132 6.55 17.10 -1.53
CA LEU A 132 5.38 16.35 -1.07
C LEU A 132 5.65 14.84 -1.04
N ALA A 133 6.27 14.25 -2.07
CA ALA A 133 6.56 12.83 -2.08
C ALA A 133 7.40 12.41 -0.88
N ILE A 134 8.48 13.14 -0.60
CA ILE A 134 9.36 12.86 0.55
C ILE A 134 8.62 13.10 1.88
N GLY A 135 7.96 14.27 2.02
CA GLY A 135 7.28 14.62 3.25
C GLY A 135 6.15 13.64 3.60
N LEU A 136 5.33 13.28 2.62
CA LEU A 136 4.25 12.32 2.81
C LEU A 136 4.77 10.91 3.06
N SER A 137 5.89 10.50 2.44
CA SER A 137 6.53 9.22 2.74
C SER A 137 7.00 9.14 4.20
N VAL A 138 7.59 10.22 4.71
CA VAL A 138 8.00 10.33 6.12
C VAL A 138 6.78 10.23 7.05
N VAL A 139 5.69 10.92 6.72
CA VAL A 139 4.44 10.85 7.49
C VAL A 139 3.87 9.43 7.47
N SER A 140 3.85 8.77 6.31
CA SER A 140 3.35 7.40 6.20
C SER A 140 4.14 6.41 7.07
N VAL A 141 5.48 6.49 7.02
CA VAL A 141 6.32 5.67 7.91
C VAL A 141 6.11 6.04 9.38
N GLY A 142 5.86 7.32 9.69
CA GLY A 142 5.49 7.76 11.03
C GLY A 142 4.22 7.08 11.55
N VAL A 143 3.21 6.92 10.69
CA VAL A 143 1.98 6.17 11.03
C VAL A 143 2.29 4.68 11.28
N GLU A 144 3.11 4.04 10.43
CA GLU A 144 3.52 2.65 10.67
C GLU A 144 4.31 2.47 11.97
N LEU A 145 5.16 3.44 12.34
CA LEU A 145 5.85 3.41 13.63
C LEU A 145 4.89 3.43 14.82
N LEU A 146 3.79 4.17 14.72
CA LEU A 146 2.73 4.17 15.75
C LEU A 146 2.02 2.81 15.78
N LEU A 147 1.64 2.26 14.65
CA LEU A 147 1.01 0.94 14.56
C LEU A 147 1.93 -0.18 15.05
N HIS A 148 3.24 -0.04 14.80
CA HIS A 148 4.25 -0.96 15.31
C HIS A 148 4.37 -0.86 16.83
N ALA A 149 4.34 0.34 17.39
CA ALA A 149 4.37 0.56 18.84
C ALA A 149 3.12 -0.03 19.54
N ASP A 150 1.96 0.02 18.87
CA ASP A 150 0.71 -0.59 19.34
C ASP A 150 0.67 -2.13 19.17
N GLY A 151 1.69 -2.73 18.53
CA GLY A 151 1.78 -4.18 18.36
C GLY A 151 0.81 -4.78 17.36
N VAL A 152 0.23 -3.98 16.44
CA VAL A 152 -0.67 -4.44 15.37
C VAL A 152 0.01 -4.57 14.03
N PHE A 153 1.23 -4.04 13.91
CA PHE A 153 2.05 -4.04 12.71
C PHE A 153 3.49 -4.39 13.07
N HIS A 154 4.12 -5.34 12.36
CA HIS A 154 5.45 -5.83 12.71
C HIS A 154 6.39 -5.85 11.53
N TRP A 155 7.64 -5.43 11.76
CA TRP A 155 8.78 -5.61 10.89
C TRP A 155 9.76 -6.61 11.50
N TYR A 156 10.37 -7.43 10.64
CA TYR A 156 11.26 -8.48 11.14
C TYR A 156 12.73 -8.24 10.79
N TYR A 157 13.03 -7.80 9.58
CA TYR A 157 14.40 -7.75 9.06
C TYR A 157 15.19 -6.57 9.65
N TRP A 158 16.49 -6.76 9.91
CA TRP A 158 17.36 -5.72 10.44
C TRP A 158 17.46 -4.46 9.55
N TRP A 159 17.28 -4.65 8.24
CA TRP A 159 17.28 -3.58 7.25
C TRP A 159 15.88 -3.04 6.92
N TRP A 160 14.85 -3.62 7.50
CA TRP A 160 13.46 -3.21 7.36
C TRP A 160 12.79 -3.21 8.73
N ASN A 161 13.11 -2.19 9.53
CA ASN A 161 12.60 -2.05 10.90
C ASN A 161 12.67 -0.58 11.38
N VAL A 162 12.39 -0.33 12.64
CA VAL A 162 12.41 1.00 13.27
C VAL A 162 13.74 1.71 13.04
N ALA A 163 14.87 1.04 13.26
CA ALA A 163 16.20 1.65 13.12
C ALA A 163 16.56 1.97 11.66
N SER A 164 16.02 1.21 10.72
CA SER A 164 16.21 1.38 9.27
C SER A 164 15.01 2.05 8.58
N SER A 165 14.15 2.74 9.32
CA SER A 165 12.98 3.44 8.77
C SER A 165 13.26 4.36 7.56
N PRO A 166 14.42 5.01 7.38
CA PRO A 166 14.75 5.71 6.14
C PRO A 166 14.73 4.82 4.89
N VAL A 167 15.04 3.53 5.02
CA VAL A 167 14.94 2.56 3.91
C VAL A 167 13.48 2.35 3.53
N ILE A 168 12.58 2.27 4.53
CA ILE A 168 11.13 2.14 4.30
C ILE A 168 10.58 3.40 3.65
N VAL A 169 11.05 4.59 4.06
CA VAL A 169 10.68 5.86 3.38
C VAL A 169 11.01 5.80 1.90
N VAL A 170 12.21 5.36 1.53
CA VAL A 170 12.68 5.38 0.14
C VAL A 170 12.07 4.26 -0.70
N PHE A 171 12.11 3.03 -0.23
CA PHE A 171 11.70 1.86 -1.01
C PHE A 171 10.26 1.42 -0.75
N GLY A 172 9.71 1.70 0.40
CA GLY A 172 8.32 1.45 0.73
C GLY A 172 7.40 2.51 0.12
N TYR A 173 7.51 3.75 0.57
CA TYR A 173 6.51 4.79 0.31
C TYR A 173 6.84 5.74 -0.82
N LEU A 174 8.10 6.19 -0.96
CA LEU A 174 8.46 7.19 -1.96
C LEU A 174 8.11 6.74 -3.38
N THR A 175 8.22 5.44 -3.65
CA THR A 175 7.84 4.84 -4.94
C THR A 175 6.36 5.05 -5.27
N PHE A 176 5.46 4.95 -4.29
CA PHE A 176 4.01 5.16 -4.48
C PHE A 176 3.73 6.60 -4.89
N TYR A 177 4.28 7.56 -4.14
CA TYR A 177 4.09 8.98 -4.40
C TYR A 177 4.68 9.40 -5.73
N VAL A 178 5.88 8.93 -6.06
CA VAL A 178 6.54 9.25 -7.34
C VAL A 178 5.71 8.74 -8.51
N VAL A 179 5.22 7.50 -8.46
CA VAL A 179 4.38 6.94 -9.53
C VAL A 179 3.05 7.68 -9.62
N ALA A 180 2.37 7.92 -8.51
CA ALA A 180 1.09 8.63 -8.49
C ALA A 180 1.22 10.07 -9.04
N PHE A 181 2.24 10.82 -8.61
CA PHE A 181 2.45 12.19 -9.06
C PHE A 181 2.92 12.26 -10.51
N TRP A 182 3.70 11.28 -10.95
CA TRP A 182 4.06 11.14 -12.36
C TRP A 182 2.82 10.87 -13.23
N VAL A 183 1.92 9.98 -12.81
CA VAL A 183 0.64 9.73 -13.49
C VAL A 183 -0.21 10.99 -13.50
N HIS A 184 -0.36 11.68 -12.35
CA HIS A 184 -1.09 12.94 -12.27
C HIS A 184 -0.63 13.97 -13.30
N ASP A 185 0.67 14.08 -13.48
CA ASP A 185 1.30 15.10 -14.33
C ASP A 185 1.40 14.72 -15.82
N MET A 186 0.95 13.54 -16.22
CA MET A 186 0.97 13.12 -17.62
C MET A 186 0.06 14.02 -18.49
N PRO A 187 0.56 14.51 -19.64
CA PRO A 187 -0.20 15.46 -20.47
C PRO A 187 -1.36 14.81 -21.22
N ARG A 188 -1.35 13.47 -21.37
CA ARG A 188 -2.35 12.72 -22.15
C ARG A 188 -3.05 11.67 -21.28
N ARG A 189 -4.37 11.75 -21.19
CA ARG A 189 -5.19 10.76 -20.48
C ARG A 189 -4.96 9.32 -20.99
N THR A 190 -4.75 9.14 -22.28
CA THR A 190 -4.46 7.81 -22.84
C THR A 190 -3.21 7.19 -22.19
N ARG A 191 -2.16 7.97 -21.94
CA ARG A 191 -0.96 7.49 -21.25
C ARG A 191 -1.21 7.20 -19.78
N GLN A 192 -1.98 8.04 -19.10
CA GLN A 192 -2.41 7.77 -17.72
C GLN A 192 -3.16 6.43 -17.63
N LEU A 193 -4.14 6.23 -18.52
CA LEU A 193 -4.91 4.97 -18.57
C LEU A 193 -4.04 3.76 -18.92
N GLN A 194 -3.06 3.92 -19.81
CA GLN A 194 -2.11 2.84 -20.14
C GLN A 194 -1.29 2.45 -18.90
N VAL A 195 -0.73 3.41 -18.16
CA VAL A 195 0.07 3.12 -16.96
C VAL A 195 -0.78 2.50 -15.86
N VAL A 196 -1.92 3.10 -15.54
CA VAL A 196 -2.84 2.56 -14.52
C VAL A 196 -3.35 1.18 -14.92
N GLY A 197 -3.73 1.00 -16.19
CA GLY A 197 -4.17 -0.29 -16.73
C GLY A 197 -3.06 -1.35 -16.71
N SER A 198 -1.80 -0.97 -16.96
CA SER A 198 -0.66 -1.88 -16.86
C SER A 198 -0.38 -2.30 -15.42
N LEU A 199 -0.47 -1.38 -14.46
CA LEU A 199 -0.35 -1.71 -13.03
C LEU A 199 -1.48 -2.64 -12.60
N ALA A 200 -2.72 -2.32 -12.94
CA ALA A 200 -3.88 -3.16 -12.62
C ALA A 200 -3.76 -4.57 -13.25
N ALA A 201 -3.28 -4.66 -14.50
CA ALA A 201 -3.04 -5.95 -15.15
C ALA A 201 -1.91 -6.73 -14.46
N LEU A 202 -0.84 -6.05 -14.03
CA LEU A 202 0.25 -6.67 -13.28
C LEU A 202 -0.26 -7.26 -11.98
N ASP A 203 -0.99 -6.48 -11.16
CA ASP A 203 -1.53 -6.91 -9.87
C ASP A 203 -2.51 -8.07 -10.05
N LEU A 204 -3.41 -7.95 -11.03
CA LEU A 204 -4.39 -9.00 -11.31
C LEU A 204 -3.71 -10.31 -11.73
N VAL A 205 -2.76 -10.24 -12.67
CA VAL A 205 -2.03 -11.42 -13.14
C VAL A 205 -1.18 -12.01 -12.01
N ALA A 206 -0.44 -11.18 -11.29
CA ALA A 206 0.38 -11.65 -10.17
C ALA A 206 -0.50 -12.25 -9.04
N GLY A 207 -1.60 -11.58 -8.69
CA GLY A 207 -2.55 -12.08 -7.70
C GLY A 207 -3.18 -13.42 -8.11
N LEU A 208 -3.56 -13.60 -9.38
CA LEU A 208 -4.11 -14.85 -9.88
C LEU A 208 -3.05 -15.97 -9.97
N VAL A 209 -1.86 -15.64 -10.46
CA VAL A 209 -0.79 -16.63 -10.62
C VAL A 209 -0.27 -17.08 -9.27
N PHE A 210 0.13 -16.15 -8.41
CA PHE A 210 0.73 -16.49 -7.11
C PHE A 210 -0.29 -16.88 -6.05
N GLY A 211 -1.54 -16.40 -6.14
CA GLY A 211 -2.63 -16.79 -5.26
C GLY A 211 -3.22 -18.15 -5.65
N PRO A 212 -4.37 -18.20 -6.33
CA PRO A 212 -5.11 -19.46 -6.53
C PRO A 212 -4.40 -20.48 -7.41
N LEU A 213 -3.50 -20.07 -8.32
CA LEU A 213 -2.83 -21.02 -9.22
C LEU A 213 -1.63 -21.71 -8.55
N LEU A 214 -0.77 -20.97 -7.88
CA LEU A 214 0.45 -21.49 -7.25
C LEU A 214 0.33 -21.66 -5.72
N GLY A 215 -0.59 -20.93 -5.08
CA GLY A 215 -0.77 -20.98 -3.63
C GLY A 215 0.41 -20.39 -2.84
N TRP A 216 1.11 -19.39 -3.41
CA TRP A 216 2.28 -18.77 -2.79
C TRP A 216 1.94 -17.58 -1.89
N ILE A 217 0.78 -16.93 -2.14
CA ILE A 217 0.33 -15.71 -1.44
C ILE A 217 -1.11 -15.83 -0.95
#